data_dea64b64809fdec7e0328aeaf9189cfa
#
_entry.id   dea64b64809fdec7e0328aeaf9189cfa
#
_cell.length_a   1.000
_cell.length_b   1.000
_cell.length_c   1.000
_cell.angle_alpha   90.00
_cell.angle_beta   90.00
_cell.angle_gamma   90.00
#
_symmetry.space_group_name_H-M   'P 1'
#
loop_
_entity.id
_entity.type
_entity.pdbx_description
1 polymer ?
#
loop_
_entity_poly.entity_id
_entity_poly.type
_entity_poly.pdbx_seq_one_letter_code
_entity_poly.pdbx_strand_id
1 'polypeptide(L)'
;MIGKIWTRLAALAAVAVLGFGLAGPAAAVDKTGGAYNTLFAGIGIKGYDPVAYHTVGKPTPGSADITHDWGGVTWRFASAGNRDLFKASPEKYAPQFGGFCSWCVSQGKLFDVDPVDGWAIVDHKLYINFNKDILAVFNKDQQGFIKQASSNWPKLNQ
;
A
#
# COMPACT_ATOMS: atom_id res chain seq x y z
N MET A 1 59.96 57.19 -15.75
CA MET A 1 59.07 57.42 -14.62
C MET A 1 57.95 56.38 -14.64
N ILE A 2 57.83 55.68 -13.58
CA ILE A 2 57.26 54.32 -13.48
C ILE A 2 55.77 54.43 -13.18
N GLY A 3 54.91 53.95 -14.09
CA GLY A 3 53.49 53.85 -13.86
C GLY A 3 53.09 52.46 -13.34
N LYS A 4 52.58 52.38 -12.13
CA LYS A 4 52.08 51.16 -11.48
C LYS A 4 50.73 50.76 -12.05
N ILE A 5 50.68 49.60 -12.74
CA ILE A 5 49.44 48.99 -13.19
C ILE A 5 48.88 48.19 -12.03
N TRP A 6 47.69 48.57 -11.56
CA TRP A 6 46.89 47.86 -10.54
C TRP A 6 45.97 46.87 -11.26
N THR A 7 46.34 45.62 -11.24
CA THR A 7 45.43 44.51 -11.64
C THR A 7 44.40 44.23 -10.57
N ARG A 8 43.17 44.53 -10.87
CA ARG A 8 42.04 44.16 -10.02
C ARG A 8 41.66 42.72 -10.33
N LEU A 9 41.91 41.83 -9.40
CA LEU A 9 41.36 40.47 -9.39
C LEU A 9 39.88 40.55 -9.07
N ALA A 10 39.02 40.26 -10.03
CA ALA A 10 37.60 40.04 -9.81
C ALA A 10 37.41 38.60 -9.31
N ALA A 11 37.04 38.47 -8.04
CA ALA A 11 36.65 37.22 -7.47
C ALA A 11 35.23 36.89 -7.97
N LEU A 12 35.10 35.91 -8.83
CA LEU A 12 33.83 35.30 -9.21
C LEU A 12 33.37 34.42 -8.05
N ALA A 13 32.41 34.89 -7.30
CA ALA A 13 31.67 34.07 -6.33
C ALA A 13 30.73 33.13 -7.09
N ALA A 14 31.09 31.87 -7.18
CA ALA A 14 30.20 30.83 -7.67
C ALA A 14 29.12 30.57 -6.62
N VAL A 15 27.91 31.05 -6.85
CA VAL A 15 26.73 30.68 -6.08
C VAL A 15 26.35 29.27 -6.47
N ALA A 16 26.71 28.30 -5.64
CA ALA A 16 26.21 26.95 -5.75
C ALA A 16 24.73 26.95 -5.31
N VAL A 17 23.83 26.94 -6.28
CA VAL A 17 22.42 26.68 -6.05
C VAL A 17 22.30 25.20 -5.71
N LEU A 18 22.27 24.87 -4.42
CA LEU A 18 21.84 23.57 -3.94
C LEU A 18 20.35 23.41 -4.27
N GLY A 19 20.09 22.79 -5.42
CA GLY A 19 18.76 22.33 -5.77
C GLY A 19 18.31 21.29 -4.75
N PHE A 20 17.51 21.69 -3.77
CA PHE A 20 16.69 20.77 -2.99
C PHE A 20 15.66 20.18 -3.94
N GLY A 21 16.03 19.09 -4.58
CA GLY A 21 15.08 18.23 -5.24
C GLY A 21 14.14 17.70 -4.15
N LEU A 22 12.91 18.21 -4.13
CA LEU A 22 11.81 17.55 -3.44
C LEU A 22 11.60 16.21 -4.15
N ALA A 23 12.32 15.19 -3.69
CA ALA A 23 11.95 13.82 -3.98
C ALA A 23 10.57 13.63 -3.35
N GLY A 24 9.52 13.72 -4.16
CA GLY A 24 8.21 13.24 -3.77
C GLY A 24 8.36 11.80 -3.28
N PRO A 25 7.48 11.32 -2.38
CA PRO A 25 7.53 9.93 -1.95
C PRO A 25 7.49 9.06 -3.20
N ALA A 26 8.58 8.38 -3.48
CA ALA A 26 8.59 7.33 -4.49
C ALA A 26 7.47 6.38 -4.09
N ALA A 27 6.50 6.16 -4.97
CA ALA A 27 5.49 5.14 -4.77
C ALA A 27 6.25 3.85 -4.46
N ALA A 28 6.22 3.42 -3.21
CA ALA A 28 6.90 2.21 -2.80
C ALA A 28 6.16 1.06 -3.47
N VAL A 29 6.78 0.49 -4.48
CA VAL A 29 6.34 -0.79 -5.05
C VAL A 29 6.62 -1.82 -3.97
N ASP A 30 5.57 -2.53 -3.54
CA ASP A 30 5.70 -3.63 -2.59
C ASP A 30 6.75 -4.64 -3.09
N LYS A 31 7.60 -5.13 -2.19
CA LYS A 31 8.59 -6.16 -2.49
C LYS A 31 7.97 -7.49 -2.92
N THR A 32 6.69 -7.70 -2.70
CA THR A 32 5.90 -8.84 -3.20
C THR A 32 5.45 -8.65 -4.65
N GLY A 33 5.84 -7.54 -5.29
CA GLY A 33 5.63 -7.29 -6.71
C GLY A 33 4.33 -6.59 -7.02
N GLY A 34 3.86 -5.64 -6.19
CA GLY A 34 2.67 -4.96 -6.57
C GLY A 34 2.19 -3.72 -5.84
N ALA A 35 1.41 -2.96 -6.56
CA ALA A 35 0.73 -1.80 -6.02
C ALA A 35 -0.45 -2.21 -5.15
N TYR A 36 -0.59 -1.58 -3.97
CA TYR A 36 -1.80 -1.67 -3.18
C TYR A 36 -2.92 -0.82 -3.78
N ASN A 37 -4.16 -1.24 -3.52
CA ASN A 37 -5.35 -0.53 -3.94
C ASN A 37 -5.39 0.86 -3.28
N THR A 38 -5.17 1.89 -4.08
CA THR A 38 -5.16 3.29 -3.69
C THR A 38 -6.42 4.03 -4.15
N LEU A 39 -7.43 3.31 -4.63
CA LEU A 39 -8.67 3.90 -5.14
C LEU A 39 -9.40 4.75 -4.08
N PHE A 40 -9.09 4.54 -2.81
CA PHE A 40 -9.61 5.35 -1.71
C PHE A 40 -8.54 6.33 -1.18
N ALA A 41 -8.19 7.33 -1.98
CA ALA A 41 -7.30 8.44 -1.61
C ALA A 41 -5.95 8.01 -0.98
N GLY A 42 -5.36 6.91 -1.45
CA GLY A 42 -4.10 6.39 -0.93
C GLY A 42 -4.20 5.71 0.44
N ILE A 43 -5.42 5.44 0.93
CA ILE A 43 -5.65 4.78 2.21
C ILE A 43 -5.93 3.30 1.96
N GLY A 44 -5.17 2.41 2.62
CA GLY A 44 -5.31 0.97 2.52
C GLY A 44 -6.68 0.50 3.05
N ILE A 45 -7.32 -0.40 2.30
CA ILE A 45 -8.64 -1.00 2.63
C ILE A 45 -9.66 -0.02 3.24
N LYS A 46 -9.77 1.17 2.63
CA LYS A 46 -10.71 2.22 3.02
C LYS A 46 -10.60 2.66 4.49
N GLY A 47 -9.41 2.48 5.10
CA GLY A 47 -9.14 2.90 6.47
C GLY A 47 -9.56 1.89 7.54
N TYR A 48 -9.91 0.67 7.18
CA TYR A 48 -10.08 -0.42 8.13
C TYR A 48 -8.74 -0.97 8.60
N ASP A 49 -8.68 -1.44 9.83
CA ASP A 49 -7.47 -1.98 10.47
C ASP A 49 -7.17 -3.39 9.95
N PRO A 50 -6.08 -3.61 9.19
CA PRO A 50 -5.76 -4.92 8.63
C PRO A 50 -5.44 -5.97 9.71
N VAL A 51 -4.95 -5.56 10.87
CA VAL A 51 -4.61 -6.47 11.98
C VAL A 51 -5.88 -6.99 12.66
N ALA A 52 -6.91 -6.17 12.74
CA ALA A 52 -8.14 -6.53 13.44
C ALA A 52 -8.86 -7.74 12.81
N TYR A 53 -8.76 -7.94 11.49
CA TYR A 53 -9.32 -9.15 10.84
C TYR A 53 -8.70 -10.43 11.38
N HIS A 54 -7.41 -10.40 11.72
CA HIS A 54 -6.67 -11.57 12.24
C HIS A 54 -6.83 -11.73 13.74
N THR A 55 -6.90 -10.65 14.50
CA THR A 55 -6.84 -10.68 15.97
C THR A 55 -8.21 -10.64 16.62
N VAL A 56 -9.15 -9.90 16.03
CA VAL A 56 -10.51 -9.72 16.55
C VAL A 56 -11.55 -10.50 15.72
N GLY A 57 -11.18 -10.89 14.49
CA GLY A 57 -12.06 -11.65 13.59
C GLY A 57 -13.23 -10.83 13.03
N LYS A 58 -13.06 -9.51 12.93
CA LYS A 58 -14.08 -8.61 12.35
C LYS A 58 -13.47 -7.34 11.77
N PRO A 59 -14.12 -6.75 10.75
CA PRO A 59 -13.74 -5.44 10.24
C PRO A 59 -13.85 -4.38 11.35
N THR A 60 -12.77 -3.65 11.57
CA THR A 60 -12.70 -2.62 12.60
C THR A 60 -12.16 -1.35 11.97
N PRO A 61 -12.86 -0.21 12.02
CA PRO A 61 -12.35 1.05 11.52
C PRO A 61 -11.06 1.45 12.24
N GLY A 62 -10.05 1.87 11.48
CA GLY A 62 -8.84 2.48 12.01
C GLY A 62 -9.01 3.99 12.24
N SER A 63 -8.25 4.53 13.20
CA SER A 63 -8.17 5.97 13.45
C SER A 63 -7.24 6.66 12.45
N ALA A 64 -7.59 7.87 12.05
CA ALA A 64 -6.70 8.73 11.25
C ALA A 64 -5.45 9.18 12.03
N ASP A 65 -5.49 9.13 13.37
CA ASP A 65 -4.37 9.50 14.24
C ASP A 65 -3.39 8.36 14.49
N ILE A 66 -3.76 7.11 14.13
CA ILE A 66 -2.93 5.92 14.35
C ILE A 66 -2.65 5.28 13.01
N THR A 67 -1.58 5.74 12.36
CA THR A 67 -1.25 5.36 10.98
C THR A 67 0.14 4.78 10.84
N HIS A 68 0.37 4.12 9.72
CA HIS A 68 1.69 3.71 9.23
C HIS A 68 1.68 3.62 7.70
N ASP A 69 2.70 4.20 7.05
CA ASP A 69 2.87 4.12 5.62
C ASP A 69 3.68 2.88 5.25
N TRP A 70 3.11 2.05 4.39
CA TRP A 70 3.79 0.86 3.87
C TRP A 70 3.18 0.42 2.53
N GLY A 71 4.03 -0.03 1.60
CA GLY A 71 3.59 -0.48 0.28
C GLY A 71 2.93 0.63 -0.58
N GLY A 72 3.29 1.91 -0.35
CA GLY A 72 2.74 3.05 -1.10
C GLY A 72 1.35 3.49 -0.66
N VAL A 73 0.82 2.97 0.44
CA VAL A 73 -0.47 3.37 1.02
C VAL A 73 -0.33 3.70 2.51
N THR A 74 -1.23 4.55 2.99
CA THR A 74 -1.37 4.84 4.43
C THR A 74 -2.36 3.86 5.05
N TRP A 75 -1.87 3.07 5.99
CA TRP A 75 -2.69 2.15 6.79
C TRP A 75 -3.18 2.83 8.05
N ARG A 76 -4.43 2.55 8.43
CA ARG A 76 -5.04 3.05 9.67
C ARG A 76 -5.29 1.90 10.64
N PHE A 77 -5.12 2.16 11.94
CA PHE A 77 -5.23 1.13 12.97
C PHE A 77 -6.18 1.56 14.07
N ALA A 78 -6.89 0.60 14.66
CA ALA A 78 -7.78 0.84 15.80
C ALA A 78 -7.02 1.08 17.11
N SER A 79 -5.74 0.64 17.17
CA SER A 79 -4.89 0.83 18.34
C SER A 79 -3.42 0.96 17.96
N ALA A 80 -2.62 1.57 18.83
CA ALA A 80 -1.16 1.61 18.68
C ALA A 80 -0.55 0.20 18.67
N GLY A 81 -1.10 -0.74 19.45
CA GLY A 81 -0.67 -2.13 19.45
C GLY A 81 -0.83 -2.82 18.10
N ASN A 82 -1.98 -2.61 17.43
CA ASN A 82 -2.19 -3.15 16.08
C ASN A 82 -1.23 -2.52 15.07
N ARG A 83 -1.01 -1.20 15.13
CA ARG A 83 -0.01 -0.53 14.29
C ARG A 83 1.37 -1.16 14.48
N ASP A 84 1.79 -1.40 15.70
CA ASP A 84 3.12 -1.93 16.00
C ASP A 84 3.26 -3.41 15.57
N LEU A 85 2.20 -4.20 15.67
CA LEU A 85 2.13 -5.56 15.10
C LEU A 85 2.27 -5.51 13.56
N PHE A 86 1.58 -4.59 12.90
CA PHE A 86 1.70 -4.41 11.46
C PHE A 86 3.11 -3.99 11.05
N LYS A 87 3.71 -3.01 11.74
CA LYS A 87 5.09 -2.56 11.49
C LYS A 87 6.11 -3.70 11.61
N ALA A 88 5.91 -4.60 12.57
CA ALA A 88 6.80 -5.76 12.76
C ALA A 88 6.66 -6.81 11.64
N SER A 89 5.47 -6.95 11.05
CA SER A 89 5.19 -8.00 10.07
C SER A 89 4.06 -7.57 9.10
N PRO A 90 4.27 -6.56 8.25
CA PRO A 90 3.22 -6.02 7.40
C PRO A 90 2.65 -7.06 6.42
N GLU A 91 3.51 -7.90 5.83
CA GLU A 91 3.11 -8.95 4.88
C GLU A 91 2.17 -10.00 5.48
N LYS A 92 2.23 -10.19 6.81
CA LYS A 92 1.34 -11.10 7.54
C LYS A 92 -0.10 -10.57 7.58
N TYR A 93 -0.25 -9.26 7.74
CA TYR A 93 -1.54 -8.63 8.02
C TYR A 93 -2.15 -7.92 6.81
N ALA A 94 -1.31 -7.47 5.87
CA ALA A 94 -1.79 -6.82 4.67
C ALA A 94 -2.66 -7.76 3.83
N PRO A 95 -3.71 -7.24 3.16
CA PRO A 95 -4.54 -8.06 2.29
C PRO A 95 -3.75 -8.56 1.09
N GLN A 96 -4.09 -9.76 0.64
CA GLN A 96 -3.52 -10.34 -0.57
C GLN A 96 -3.96 -9.55 -1.81
N PHE A 97 -3.21 -9.69 -2.89
CA PHE A 97 -3.48 -9.03 -4.17
C PHE A 97 -3.64 -7.52 -4.03
N GLY A 98 -2.78 -6.90 -3.21
CA GLY A 98 -2.78 -5.45 -2.97
C GLY A 98 -4.08 -4.90 -2.38
N GLY A 99 -4.95 -5.73 -1.82
CA GLY A 99 -6.26 -5.30 -1.33
C GLY A 99 -7.27 -5.03 -2.45
N PHE A 100 -7.04 -5.52 -3.66
CA PHE A 100 -8.05 -5.59 -4.71
C PHE A 100 -8.96 -6.81 -4.52
N CYS A 101 -10.12 -6.79 -5.18
CA CYS A 101 -11.10 -7.88 -5.14
C CYS A 101 -10.46 -9.22 -5.58
N SER A 102 -10.26 -10.14 -4.65
CA SER A 102 -9.53 -11.39 -4.86
C SER A 102 -10.17 -12.28 -5.92
N TRP A 103 -11.50 -12.42 -5.92
CA TRP A 103 -12.22 -13.11 -6.99
C TRP A 103 -12.05 -12.38 -8.33
N CYS A 104 -12.11 -11.05 -8.34
CA CYS A 104 -11.95 -10.27 -9.57
C CYS A 104 -10.54 -10.44 -10.16
N VAL A 105 -9.50 -10.50 -9.31
CA VAL A 105 -8.12 -10.80 -9.74
C VAL A 105 -8.04 -12.20 -10.36
N SER A 106 -8.75 -13.19 -9.83
CA SER A 106 -8.83 -14.52 -10.46
C SER A 106 -9.45 -14.47 -11.86
N GLN A 107 -10.31 -13.50 -12.13
CA GLN A 107 -10.90 -13.25 -13.45
C GLN A 107 -10.06 -12.31 -14.33
N GLY A 108 -8.83 -11.95 -13.91
CA GLY A 108 -7.92 -11.09 -14.65
C GLY A 108 -8.29 -9.59 -14.60
N LYS A 109 -8.97 -9.14 -13.55
CA LYS A 109 -9.45 -7.75 -13.41
C LYS A 109 -9.14 -7.17 -12.05
N LEU A 110 -8.87 -5.86 -12.00
CA LEU A 110 -8.73 -5.10 -10.76
C LEU A 110 -10.05 -4.38 -10.44
N PHE A 111 -10.61 -4.63 -9.27
CA PHE A 111 -11.80 -3.96 -8.77
C PHE A 111 -11.61 -3.55 -7.32
N ASP A 112 -12.34 -2.52 -6.92
CA ASP A 112 -12.46 -2.08 -5.53
C ASP A 112 -13.09 -3.16 -4.64
N VAL A 113 -13.12 -2.92 -3.34
CA VAL A 113 -13.51 -3.92 -2.35
C VAL A 113 -14.52 -3.38 -1.34
N ASP A 114 -15.23 -4.29 -0.69
CA ASP A 114 -15.99 -4.03 0.52
C ASP A 114 -15.25 -4.63 1.73
N PRO A 115 -14.62 -3.79 2.56
CA PRO A 115 -13.89 -4.25 3.73
C PRO A 115 -14.79 -4.77 4.86
N VAL A 116 -16.08 -4.52 4.82
CA VAL A 116 -17.03 -4.90 5.87
C VAL A 116 -17.64 -6.27 5.62
N ASP A 117 -18.21 -6.47 4.44
CA ASP A 117 -18.96 -7.69 4.12
C ASP A 117 -18.25 -8.60 3.11
N GLY A 118 -17.14 -8.13 2.49
CA GLY A 118 -16.46 -8.81 1.41
C GLY A 118 -15.19 -9.60 1.80
N TRP A 119 -14.90 -9.84 3.06
CA TRP A 119 -13.62 -10.38 3.50
C TRP A 119 -13.65 -11.85 3.93
N ALA A 120 -12.48 -12.50 3.85
CA ALA A 120 -12.22 -13.82 4.39
C ALA A 120 -10.76 -13.97 4.84
N ILE A 121 -10.52 -14.78 5.89
CA ILE A 121 -9.20 -15.29 6.22
C ILE A 121 -9.12 -16.73 5.70
N VAL A 122 -8.13 -16.99 4.83
CA VAL A 122 -7.84 -18.32 4.30
C VAL A 122 -6.35 -18.58 4.50
N ASP A 123 -5.99 -19.67 5.16
CA ASP A 123 -4.60 -20.03 5.47
C ASP A 123 -3.82 -18.86 6.11
N HIS A 124 -4.41 -18.22 7.09
CA HIS A 124 -3.87 -17.05 7.81
C HIS A 124 -3.61 -15.82 6.94
N LYS A 125 -4.20 -15.71 5.76
CA LYS A 125 -4.09 -14.58 4.84
C LYS A 125 -5.42 -13.89 4.68
N LEU A 126 -5.39 -12.55 4.59
CA LEU A 126 -6.58 -11.73 4.39
C LEU A 126 -6.87 -11.58 2.89
N TYR A 127 -8.05 -11.98 2.48
CA TYR A 127 -8.61 -11.76 1.14
C TYR A 127 -9.82 -10.87 1.25
N ILE A 128 -9.94 -9.89 0.35
CA ILE A 128 -11.09 -9.00 0.32
C ILE A 128 -11.72 -9.09 -1.07
N ASN A 129 -13.04 -9.03 -1.14
CA ASN A 129 -13.81 -9.12 -2.36
C ASN A 129 -14.69 -7.87 -2.55
N PHE A 130 -15.26 -7.73 -3.74
CA PHE A 130 -16.02 -6.54 -4.13
C PHE A 130 -17.24 -6.28 -3.22
N ASN A 131 -17.94 -7.35 -2.82
CA ASN A 131 -19.09 -7.29 -1.92
C ASN A 131 -19.39 -8.71 -1.35
N LYS A 132 -20.44 -8.80 -0.55
CA LYS A 132 -20.90 -10.05 0.06
C LYS A 132 -21.29 -11.12 -0.96
N ASP A 133 -21.87 -10.75 -2.09
CA ASP A 133 -22.30 -11.72 -3.12
C ASP A 133 -21.09 -12.32 -3.82
N ILE A 134 -20.07 -11.50 -4.11
CA ILE A 134 -18.81 -11.98 -4.67
C ILE A 134 -18.01 -12.79 -3.65
N LEU A 135 -18.07 -12.44 -2.36
CA LEU A 135 -17.51 -13.30 -1.31
C LEU A 135 -18.20 -14.68 -1.29
N ALA A 136 -19.53 -14.73 -1.45
CA ALA A 136 -20.24 -16.01 -1.53
C ALA A 136 -19.81 -16.84 -2.74
N VAL A 137 -19.50 -16.21 -3.88
CA VAL A 137 -18.93 -16.90 -5.05
C VAL A 137 -17.51 -17.39 -4.74
N PHE A 138 -16.65 -16.54 -4.17
CA PHE A 138 -15.28 -16.87 -3.78
C PHE A 138 -15.24 -18.06 -2.79
N ASN A 139 -16.18 -18.12 -1.85
CA ASN A 139 -16.25 -19.19 -0.86
C ASN A 139 -16.63 -20.57 -1.44
N LYS A 140 -17.13 -20.65 -2.68
CA LYS A 140 -17.42 -21.93 -3.34
C LYS A 140 -16.18 -22.71 -3.74
N ASP A 141 -15.08 -22.00 -4.04
CA ASP A 141 -13.79 -22.59 -4.41
C ASP A 141 -12.63 -21.64 -4.09
N GLN A 142 -12.41 -21.38 -2.80
CA GLN A 142 -11.37 -20.44 -2.34
C GLN A 142 -9.99 -20.80 -2.91
N GLN A 143 -9.59 -22.05 -2.82
CA GLN A 143 -8.26 -22.49 -3.26
C GLN A 143 -8.07 -22.36 -4.77
N GLY A 144 -9.09 -22.70 -5.55
CA GLY A 144 -9.07 -22.54 -7.01
C GLY A 144 -8.96 -21.08 -7.42
N PHE A 145 -9.76 -20.21 -6.83
CA PHE A 145 -9.70 -18.77 -7.11
C PHE A 145 -8.40 -18.14 -6.63
N ILE A 146 -7.87 -18.51 -5.47
CA ILE A 146 -6.56 -18.04 -4.98
C ILE A 146 -5.44 -18.44 -5.93
N LYS A 147 -5.42 -19.68 -6.37
CA LYS A 147 -4.43 -20.18 -7.36
C LYS A 147 -4.49 -19.39 -8.66
N GLN A 148 -5.69 -19.17 -9.18
CA GLN A 148 -5.88 -18.43 -10.44
C GLN A 148 -5.51 -16.94 -10.27
N ALA A 149 -5.91 -16.32 -9.16
CA ALA A 149 -5.53 -14.95 -8.83
C ALA A 149 -4.01 -14.81 -8.72
N SER A 150 -3.33 -15.74 -8.05
CA SER A 150 -1.86 -15.75 -7.93
C SER A 150 -1.15 -15.85 -9.28
N SER A 151 -1.74 -16.58 -10.24
CA SER A 151 -1.23 -16.67 -11.61
C SER A 151 -1.43 -15.38 -12.42
N ASN A 152 -2.53 -14.68 -12.18
CA ASN A 152 -2.87 -13.43 -12.88
C ASN A 152 -2.17 -12.21 -12.29
N TRP A 153 -1.94 -12.22 -10.98
CA TRP A 153 -1.45 -11.07 -10.22
C TRP A 153 -0.18 -10.43 -10.80
N PRO A 154 0.88 -11.16 -11.17
CA PRO A 154 2.09 -10.55 -11.73
C PRO A 154 1.87 -9.74 -13.01
N LYS A 155 0.80 -10.00 -13.76
CA LYS A 155 0.45 -9.28 -14.98
C LYS A 155 -0.44 -8.06 -14.72
N LEU A 156 -1.26 -8.13 -13.68
CA LEU A 156 -2.20 -7.05 -13.31
C LEU A 156 -1.52 -5.95 -12.51
N ASN A 157 -0.38 -6.25 -11.96
CA ASN A 157 0.35 -5.53 -10.95
C ASN A 157 1.64 -4.89 -11.50
N GLN A 158 1.63 -4.52 -12.77
CA GLN A 158 2.74 -3.86 -13.48
C GLN A 158 2.60 -2.34 -13.48
#